data_e42f6a1c8921248a02f9843d57512cf3
#
_entry.id   e42f6a1c8921248a02f9843d57512cf3
#
_cell.length_a   1.000
_cell.length_b   1.000
_cell.length_c   1.000
_cell.angle_alpha   90.00
_cell.angle_beta   90.00
_cell.angle_gamma   90.00
#
_symmetry.space_group_name_H-M   'P 1'
#
loop_
_entity.id
_entity.type
_entity.pdbx_description
1 polymer ?
#
loop_
_entity_poly.entity_id
_entity_poly.type
_entity_poly.pdbx_seq_one_letter_code
_entity_poly.pdbx_strand_id
1 'polypeptide(L)'
;MKACLPNPRYLRRKPLPASRALLCQQHARARQRTSVAHRSRESGAAIISALLVVALSAILVSGILWRQQVQVRRIENQRLLAQAQWVGRGALDWTRLILRSEGDTSAGITYLGGVWGVPIAKTRLSDFLGQIGATHSGEGAETYLSGSIEDAQAKFNLRNLVSTTAPGALQLNLQAIESFQRLLGFLGLNGQLAKNAALQVRKSLLHSATRFQTSNPANAPIAASGPVVSGGGGGDGSEMTDNPGLSDTNDNTGVSPLQMTSVDSLLDVPGFTPEIVQRLRPFVTVLPTVTAVNMNTAPAEVIAAIVPGLSVASAQSLVARRETVFFHNVADVQLALGGAGVQNLVFDPSQMDVNSSYFVVHGRVQHERAEVDRTTLVYRDALTHTTRIVRERDTL
;
A
#
# COMPACT_ATOMS: atom_id res chain seq x y z
N MET A 1 -12.45 53.04 6.79
CA MET A 1 -13.93 53.06 6.80
C MET A 1 -14.35 52.13 7.91
N LYS A 2 -14.57 52.63 9.10
CA LYS A 2 -15.79 53.10 9.81
C LYS A 2 -16.94 52.12 9.63
N ALA A 3 -17.24 51.45 10.65
CA ALA A 3 -18.24 51.57 11.72
C ALA A 3 -19.25 50.44 11.54
N CYS A 4 -20.01 49.89 12.46
CA CYS A 4 -20.64 50.34 13.69
C CYS A 4 -21.11 49.12 14.50
N LEU A 5 -20.95 49.17 15.76
CA LEU A 5 -21.68 48.37 16.77
C LEU A 5 -23.03 49.03 17.04
N PRO A 6 -24.08 48.34 17.52
CA PRO A 6 -25.08 48.93 18.37
C PRO A 6 -25.14 48.29 19.77
N ASN A 7 -25.44 49.20 20.70
CA ASN A 7 -25.50 49.18 22.13
C ASN A 7 -26.78 48.52 22.69
N PRO A 8 -26.79 47.95 23.91
CA PRO A 8 -27.97 47.36 24.53
C PRO A 8 -28.78 48.38 25.31
N ARG A 9 -30.11 48.30 25.18
CA ARG A 9 -31.08 49.14 25.91
C ARG A 9 -31.38 48.58 27.30
N TYR A 10 -31.17 49.41 28.30
CA TYR A 10 -31.69 49.36 29.68
C TYR A 10 -33.22 49.34 29.71
N LEU A 11 -33.83 48.47 30.50
CA LEU A 11 -35.19 48.56 30.96
C LEU A 11 -35.23 48.78 32.49
N ARG A 12 -35.61 49.94 32.82
CA ARG A 12 -35.93 50.47 34.18
C ARG A 12 -37.04 49.64 34.82
N ARG A 13 -36.84 49.20 36.04
CA ARG A 13 -37.95 48.84 36.98
C ARG A 13 -38.41 49.99 37.74
N LYS A 14 -39.75 50.22 37.75
CA LYS A 14 -40.48 51.20 38.63
C LYS A 14 -40.79 50.54 39.96
N PRO A 15 -40.80 51.32 41.07
CA PRO A 15 -41.21 50.84 42.39
C PRO A 15 -42.73 50.98 42.59
N LEU A 16 -43.29 50.06 43.36
CA LEU A 16 -44.67 50.13 43.85
C LEU A 16 -44.68 50.44 45.35
N PRO A 17 -45.71 51.17 45.80
CA PRO A 17 -45.73 51.86 47.10
C PRO A 17 -46.28 51.01 48.25
N ALA A 18 -45.79 51.33 49.44
CA ALA A 18 -46.27 50.90 50.72
C ALA A 18 -47.67 51.49 51.05
N SER A 19 -48.54 50.66 51.61
CA SER A 19 -49.54 51.17 52.56
C SER A 19 -50.36 50.09 53.26
N ARG A 20 -50.43 50.30 54.57
CA ARG A 20 -51.50 49.95 55.54
C ARG A 20 -51.39 48.49 56.07
N ALA A 21 -50.86 48.32 57.25
CA ALA A 21 -51.26 48.87 58.60
C ALA A 21 -52.48 48.16 59.21
N LEU A 22 -52.19 47.44 60.28
CA LEU A 22 -52.93 47.43 61.57
C LEU A 22 -54.18 46.51 61.73
N LEU A 23 -54.11 45.83 62.84
CA LEU A 23 -55.17 45.29 63.71
C LEU A 23 -55.54 43.79 63.47
N CYS A 24 -55.10 42.96 64.33
CA CYS A 24 -55.87 42.47 65.46
C CYS A 24 -55.02 41.58 66.37
N GLN A 25 -54.73 42.11 67.57
CA GLN A 25 -54.49 41.26 68.73
C GLN A 25 -55.85 40.69 69.18
N GLN A 26 -55.88 39.41 69.50
CA GLN A 26 -56.41 38.89 70.77
C GLN A 26 -56.60 37.37 70.80
N HIS A 27 -56.04 36.81 71.83
CA HIS A 27 -56.47 35.65 72.61
C HIS A 27 -56.66 34.29 71.93
N ALA A 28 -55.77 33.39 72.24
CA ALA A 28 -56.18 32.14 72.92
C ALA A 28 -54.96 31.38 73.49
N ARG A 29 -54.85 31.45 74.82
CA ARG A 29 -54.14 30.48 75.62
C ARG A 29 -54.81 29.11 75.42
N ALA A 30 -54.10 28.09 74.94
CA ALA A 30 -54.49 26.74 75.19
C ALA A 30 -53.30 25.78 74.98
N ARG A 31 -52.87 25.22 76.04
CA ARG A 31 -52.33 23.91 76.25
C ARG A 31 -51.01 23.54 75.49
N GLN A 32 -49.92 23.78 76.17
CA GLN A 32 -48.76 22.98 76.06
C GLN A 32 -49.13 21.49 76.29
N ARG A 33 -49.29 20.76 75.22
CA ARG A 33 -49.10 19.30 75.25
C ARG A 33 -47.67 19.05 74.90
N THR A 34 -46.86 18.76 75.87
CA THR A 34 -45.55 18.12 75.72
C THR A 34 -45.75 16.80 75.01
N SER A 35 -45.67 16.81 73.71
CA SER A 35 -45.40 15.59 72.97
C SER A 35 -43.94 15.22 73.22
N VAL A 36 -43.77 14.25 74.10
CA VAL A 36 -42.50 13.49 74.20
C VAL A 36 -42.27 12.89 72.82
N ALA A 37 -41.47 13.55 72.05
CA ALA A 37 -40.96 13.01 70.77
C ALA A 37 -40.20 11.72 71.15
N HIS A 38 -40.80 10.61 70.87
CA HIS A 38 -40.16 9.33 70.86
C HIS A 38 -39.04 9.43 69.84
N ARG A 39 -37.82 9.80 70.29
CA ARG A 39 -36.63 9.64 69.51
C ARG A 39 -36.43 8.13 69.32
N SER A 40 -37.10 7.61 68.31
CA SER A 40 -36.84 6.30 67.84
C SER A 40 -35.37 6.20 67.44
N ARG A 41 -34.73 5.19 67.89
CA ARG A 41 -33.35 4.84 67.60
C ARG A 41 -33.20 4.55 66.11
N GLU A 42 -33.09 5.58 65.25
CA GLU A 42 -32.79 5.47 63.82
C GLU A 42 -31.30 5.69 63.52
N SER A 43 -30.43 5.72 64.54
CA SER A 43 -29.01 5.93 64.38
C SER A 43 -28.28 4.86 63.54
N GLY A 44 -28.85 3.61 63.51
CA GLY A 44 -28.25 2.54 62.72
C GLY A 44 -28.54 2.64 61.20
N ALA A 45 -29.76 3.02 60.84
CA ALA A 45 -30.15 3.18 59.44
C ALA A 45 -29.40 4.28 58.71
N ALA A 46 -29.15 5.41 59.42
CA ALA A 46 -28.38 6.52 58.84
C ALA A 46 -26.92 6.14 58.55
N ILE A 47 -26.28 5.34 59.39
CA ILE A 47 -24.92 4.87 59.19
C ILE A 47 -24.87 3.92 58.00
N ILE A 48 -25.82 3.00 57.90
CA ILE A 48 -25.90 2.01 56.82
C ILE A 48 -26.12 2.76 55.46
N SER A 49 -27.05 3.70 55.44
CA SER A 49 -27.30 4.48 54.22
C SER A 49 -26.09 5.33 53.80
N ALA A 50 -25.38 5.94 54.77
CA ALA A 50 -24.13 6.69 54.48
C ALA A 50 -23.05 5.77 53.94
N LEU A 51 -22.84 4.62 54.52
CA LEU A 51 -21.88 3.61 54.05
C LEU A 51 -22.24 3.11 52.64
N LEU A 52 -23.53 2.90 52.34
CA LEU A 52 -24.00 2.47 51.05
C LEU A 52 -23.74 3.54 49.97
N VAL A 53 -23.98 4.82 50.27
CA VAL A 53 -23.70 5.91 49.38
C VAL A 53 -22.19 6.03 49.10
N VAL A 54 -21.36 5.90 50.16
CA VAL A 54 -19.90 5.93 50.01
C VAL A 54 -19.43 4.73 49.17
N ALA A 55 -19.92 3.54 49.41
CA ALA A 55 -19.58 2.35 48.66
C ALA A 55 -20.00 2.49 47.18
N LEU A 56 -21.22 3.00 46.91
CA LEU A 56 -21.69 3.23 45.55
C LEU A 56 -20.87 4.29 44.83
N SER A 57 -20.55 5.39 45.50
CA SER A 57 -19.72 6.44 44.91
C SER A 57 -18.29 5.95 44.65
N ALA A 58 -17.71 5.12 45.52
CA ALA A 58 -16.40 4.52 45.31
C ALA A 58 -16.39 3.60 44.07
N ILE A 59 -17.43 2.77 43.89
CA ILE A 59 -17.58 1.91 42.71
C ILE A 59 -17.71 2.74 41.44
N LEU A 60 -18.53 3.82 41.46
CA LEU A 60 -18.69 4.71 40.31
C LEU A 60 -17.39 5.40 39.94
N VAL A 61 -16.68 5.96 40.93
CA VAL A 61 -15.38 6.62 40.71
C VAL A 61 -14.35 5.63 40.16
N SER A 62 -14.27 4.43 40.73
CA SER A 62 -13.37 3.38 40.25
C SER A 62 -13.68 3.00 38.79
N GLY A 63 -14.96 2.88 38.43
CA GLY A 63 -15.40 2.61 37.05
C GLY A 63 -15.03 3.72 36.07
N ILE A 64 -15.15 4.98 36.48
CA ILE A 64 -14.74 6.14 35.66
C ILE A 64 -13.21 6.15 35.48
N LEU A 65 -12.44 5.97 36.54
CA LEU A 65 -10.98 5.94 36.51
C LEU A 65 -10.47 4.81 35.61
N TRP A 66 -11.06 3.64 35.68
CA TRP A 66 -10.74 2.52 34.80
C TRP A 66 -10.97 2.88 33.32
N ARG A 67 -12.12 3.47 33.00
CA ARG A 67 -12.42 3.93 31.62
C ARG A 67 -11.43 4.98 31.13
N GLN A 68 -11.09 5.94 31.97
CA GLN A 68 -10.11 6.99 31.64
C GLN A 68 -8.72 6.38 31.36
N GLN A 69 -8.28 5.43 32.20
CA GLN A 69 -6.98 4.77 31.99
C GLN A 69 -6.90 4.00 30.68
N VAL A 70 -7.98 3.32 30.28
CA VAL A 70 -8.05 2.64 28.97
C VAL A 70 -8.01 3.65 27.82
N GLN A 71 -8.71 4.78 27.96
CA GLN A 71 -8.70 5.83 26.94
C GLN A 71 -7.32 6.49 26.78
N VAL A 72 -6.64 6.79 27.89
CA VAL A 72 -5.28 7.35 27.87
C VAL A 72 -4.33 6.40 27.12
N ARG A 73 -4.32 5.11 27.46
CA ARG A 73 -3.50 4.11 26.75
C ARG A 73 -3.81 4.00 25.27
N ARG A 74 -5.08 4.13 24.89
CA ARG A 74 -5.49 4.14 23.48
C ARG A 74 -4.93 5.37 22.74
N ILE A 75 -5.03 6.55 23.34
CA ILE A 75 -4.50 7.80 22.79
C ILE A 75 -2.97 7.73 22.66
N GLU A 76 -2.27 7.21 23.70
CA GLU A 76 -0.84 6.98 23.65
C GLU A 76 -0.44 6.07 22.48
N ASN A 77 -1.12 4.92 22.32
CA ASN A 77 -0.85 4.01 21.21
C ASN A 77 -1.08 4.67 19.85
N GLN A 78 -2.16 5.42 19.70
CA GLN A 78 -2.43 6.16 18.45
C GLN A 78 -1.36 7.21 18.17
N ARG A 79 -0.89 7.91 19.21
CA ARG A 79 0.21 8.89 19.09
C ARG A 79 1.50 8.22 18.65
N LEU A 80 1.89 7.11 19.29
CA LEU A 80 3.10 6.37 18.95
C LEU A 80 3.05 5.83 17.51
N LEU A 81 1.91 5.27 17.10
CA LEU A 81 1.71 4.82 15.71
C LEU A 81 1.80 5.97 14.71
N ALA A 82 1.17 7.11 15.02
CA ALA A 82 1.25 8.29 14.17
C ALA A 82 2.69 8.80 14.03
N GLN A 83 3.45 8.83 15.12
CA GLN A 83 4.86 9.22 15.09
C GLN A 83 5.70 8.24 14.24
N ALA A 84 5.53 6.92 14.43
CA ALA A 84 6.19 5.91 13.61
C ALA A 84 5.85 6.05 12.12
N GLN A 85 4.59 6.33 11.79
CA GLN A 85 4.16 6.58 10.41
C GLN A 85 4.80 7.83 9.79
N TRP A 86 4.95 8.92 10.57
CA TRP A 86 5.61 10.14 10.10
C TRP A 86 7.09 9.88 9.81
N VAL A 87 7.78 9.17 10.70
CA VAL A 87 9.17 8.76 10.48
C VAL A 87 9.28 7.87 9.23
N GLY A 88 8.36 6.92 9.06
CA GLY A 88 8.33 6.05 7.88
C GLY A 88 8.12 6.84 6.56
N ARG A 89 7.31 7.89 6.58
CA ARG A 89 7.15 8.79 5.41
C ARG A 89 8.44 9.56 5.12
N GLY A 90 9.07 10.13 6.15
CA GLY A 90 10.36 10.81 5.99
C GLY A 90 11.44 9.89 5.44
N ALA A 91 11.52 8.64 5.91
CA ALA A 91 12.45 7.63 5.40
C ALA A 91 12.15 7.27 3.93
N LEU A 92 10.88 7.18 3.53
CA LEU A 92 10.49 6.96 2.15
C LEU A 92 10.88 8.13 1.24
N ASP A 93 10.66 9.36 1.68
CA ASP A 93 11.06 10.55 0.91
C ASP A 93 12.58 10.64 0.75
N TRP A 94 13.33 10.27 1.80
CA TRP A 94 14.79 10.11 1.71
C TRP A 94 15.18 9.03 0.70
N THR A 95 14.54 7.87 0.73
CA THR A 95 14.76 6.79 -0.24
C THR A 95 14.51 7.25 -1.68
N ARG A 96 13.45 8.02 -1.90
CA ARG A 96 13.13 8.59 -3.22
C ARG A 96 14.20 9.57 -3.70
N LEU A 97 14.78 10.33 -2.78
CA LEU A 97 15.91 11.23 -3.08
C LEU A 97 17.16 10.43 -3.49
N ILE A 98 17.48 9.34 -2.77
CA ILE A 98 18.57 8.43 -3.14
C ILE A 98 18.36 7.87 -4.54
N LEU A 99 17.17 7.34 -4.85
CA LEU A 99 16.85 6.77 -6.15
C LEU A 99 16.94 7.80 -7.28
N ARG A 100 16.58 9.05 -7.01
CA ARG A 100 16.74 10.16 -7.96
C ARG A 100 18.21 10.50 -8.17
N SER A 101 18.96 10.74 -7.10
CA SER A 101 20.37 11.08 -7.15
C SER A 101 21.19 9.99 -7.85
N GLU A 102 20.87 8.71 -7.60
CA GLU A 102 21.50 7.59 -8.29
C GLU A 102 21.22 7.63 -9.80
N GLY A 103 19.96 7.89 -10.19
CA GLY A 103 19.60 8.05 -11.60
C GLY A 103 20.39 9.15 -12.29
N ASP A 104 20.55 10.30 -11.62
CA ASP A 104 21.30 11.46 -12.15
C ASP A 104 22.79 11.15 -12.28
N THR A 105 23.39 10.37 -11.37
CA THR A 105 24.84 10.05 -11.37
C THR A 105 25.20 8.86 -12.22
N SER A 106 24.31 7.87 -12.37
CA SER A 106 24.57 6.63 -13.13
C SER A 106 24.07 6.67 -14.58
N ALA A 107 23.66 7.84 -15.07
CA ALA A 107 23.01 7.99 -16.39
C ALA A 107 21.81 7.04 -16.59
N GLY A 108 21.07 6.78 -15.50
CA GLY A 108 19.90 5.91 -15.49
C GLY A 108 20.21 4.42 -15.32
N ILE A 109 21.46 3.97 -15.45
CA ILE A 109 21.84 2.57 -15.28
C ILE A 109 21.55 2.13 -13.83
N THR A 110 20.95 0.96 -13.69
CA THR A 110 20.62 0.40 -12.37
C THR A 110 21.40 -0.89 -12.14
N TYR A 111 22.22 -0.93 -11.10
CA TYR A 111 23.05 -2.07 -10.72
C TYR A 111 23.15 -2.22 -9.20
N LEU A 112 23.48 -3.43 -8.70
CA LEU A 112 23.45 -3.74 -7.26
C LEU A 112 24.53 -3.04 -6.44
N GLY A 113 25.61 -2.57 -7.06
CA GLY A 113 26.67 -1.83 -6.38
C GLY A 113 26.36 -0.36 -6.08
N GLY A 114 25.19 0.14 -6.46
CA GLY A 114 24.74 1.49 -6.16
C GLY A 114 24.39 1.71 -4.69
N VAL A 115 24.31 2.98 -4.29
CA VAL A 115 23.99 3.37 -2.90
C VAL A 115 22.65 2.81 -2.45
N TRP A 116 21.68 2.71 -3.37
CA TRP A 116 20.36 2.16 -3.09
C TRP A 116 20.37 0.65 -2.79
N GLY A 117 21.37 -0.10 -3.29
CA GLY A 117 21.48 -1.55 -3.08
C GLY A 117 21.93 -1.94 -1.67
N VAL A 118 22.41 -0.99 -0.86
CA VAL A 118 22.88 -1.26 0.49
C VAL A 118 21.69 -1.18 1.47
N PRO A 119 21.31 -2.30 2.13
CA PRO A 119 20.24 -2.27 3.11
C PRO A 119 20.66 -1.47 4.35
N ILE A 120 19.73 -0.68 4.87
CA ILE A 120 19.91 0.03 6.14
C ILE A 120 19.60 -0.96 7.27
N ALA A 121 20.64 -1.35 8.00
CA ALA A 121 20.49 -2.15 9.21
C ALA A 121 19.70 -1.37 10.26
N LYS A 122 19.18 -2.06 11.29
CA LYS A 122 18.43 -1.42 12.38
C LYS A 122 19.31 -0.34 13.08
N THR A 123 19.08 0.92 12.73
CA THR A 123 19.84 2.09 13.18
C THR A 123 18.92 3.01 13.98
N ARG A 124 19.43 3.65 15.02
CA ARG A 124 18.67 4.69 15.74
C ARG A 124 18.43 5.88 14.83
N LEU A 125 17.23 6.45 14.91
CA LEU A 125 16.88 7.62 14.11
C LEU A 125 17.81 8.80 14.39
N SER A 126 18.22 9.01 15.64
CA SER A 126 19.20 10.04 16.03
C SER A 126 20.54 9.89 15.31
N ASP A 127 21.04 8.66 15.21
CA ASP A 127 22.34 8.36 14.60
C ASP A 127 22.24 8.54 13.08
N PHE A 128 21.13 8.10 12.48
CA PHE A 128 20.83 8.31 11.07
C PHE A 128 20.75 9.81 10.72
N LEU A 129 20.02 10.60 11.52
CA LEU A 129 19.90 12.05 11.32
C LEU A 129 21.23 12.76 11.52
N GLY A 130 22.07 12.31 12.47
CA GLY A 130 23.41 12.82 12.69
C GLY A 130 24.33 12.62 11.47
N GLN A 131 24.25 11.46 10.81
CA GLN A 131 25.02 11.16 9.60
C GLN A 131 24.66 12.07 8.42
N ILE A 132 23.41 12.50 8.31
CA ILE A 132 22.94 13.43 7.26
C ILE A 132 23.04 14.90 7.65
N GLY A 133 23.68 15.21 8.80
CA GLY A 133 23.92 16.58 9.25
C GLY A 133 22.72 17.27 9.91
N ALA A 134 21.65 16.54 10.23
CA ALA A 134 20.49 17.08 10.92
C ALA A 134 20.70 16.94 12.44
N THR A 135 21.03 18.04 13.12
CA THR A 135 21.17 18.08 14.58
C THR A 135 19.80 18.22 15.23
N HIS A 136 19.33 17.17 15.88
CA HIS A 136 18.13 17.22 16.71
C HIS A 136 18.45 16.83 18.13
N SER A 137 18.02 17.65 19.06
CA SER A 137 18.16 17.45 20.49
C SER A 137 17.20 16.34 20.96
N GLY A 138 17.71 15.14 21.21
CA GLY A 138 17.11 14.13 22.08
C GLY A 138 15.79 13.47 21.69
N GLU A 139 15.02 14.02 20.78
CA GLU A 139 13.78 13.43 20.30
C GLU A 139 14.07 12.37 19.23
N GLY A 140 13.77 11.11 19.51
CA GLY A 140 14.02 10.00 18.59
C GLY A 140 15.01 8.95 19.09
N ALA A 141 15.52 9.08 20.33
CA ALA A 141 16.44 8.11 20.91
C ALA A 141 15.88 6.68 21.00
N GLU A 142 14.55 6.53 21.06
CA GLU A 142 13.86 5.25 21.12
C GLU A 142 13.21 4.85 19.78
N THR A 143 13.57 5.54 18.69
CA THR A 143 13.09 5.24 17.36
C THR A 143 14.20 4.56 16.56
N TYR A 144 13.86 3.40 15.99
CA TYR A 144 14.74 2.64 15.12
C TYR A 144 14.17 2.59 13.72
N LEU A 145 15.04 2.74 12.75
CA LEU A 145 14.75 2.64 11.33
C LEU A 145 15.56 1.51 10.72
N SER A 146 14.95 0.70 9.88
CA SER A 146 15.62 -0.26 9.00
C SER A 146 14.89 -0.34 7.68
N GLY A 147 15.57 -0.74 6.63
CA GLY A 147 14.94 -0.85 5.34
C GLY A 147 15.87 -1.35 4.25
N SER A 148 15.27 -1.70 3.13
CA SER A 148 15.96 -2.11 1.91
C SER A 148 15.20 -1.64 0.69
N ILE A 149 15.92 -1.44 -0.39
CA ILE A 149 15.35 -1.16 -1.70
C ILE A 149 15.64 -2.38 -2.57
N GLU A 150 14.64 -2.82 -3.30
CA GLU A 150 14.74 -3.92 -4.25
C GLU A 150 14.37 -3.41 -5.64
N ASP A 151 15.14 -3.80 -6.65
CA ASP A 151 14.78 -3.54 -8.05
C ASP A 151 13.63 -4.48 -8.44
N ALA A 152 12.45 -3.90 -8.67
CA ALA A 152 11.28 -4.68 -9.06
C ALA A 152 11.39 -5.26 -10.48
N GLN A 153 12.26 -4.68 -11.34
CA GLN A 153 12.55 -5.17 -12.68
C GLN A 153 13.66 -6.24 -12.72
N ALA A 154 14.26 -6.57 -11.57
CA ALA A 154 15.07 -7.78 -11.44
C ALA A 154 14.26 -9.06 -11.63
N LYS A 155 12.94 -8.98 -11.49
CA LYS A 155 12.01 -10.11 -11.54
C LYS A 155 11.20 -10.12 -12.84
N PHE A 156 10.71 -11.29 -13.22
CA PHE A 156 9.80 -11.44 -14.35
C PHE A 156 8.46 -10.76 -14.04
N ASN A 157 8.06 -9.80 -14.85
CA ASN A 157 6.81 -9.08 -14.66
C ASN A 157 5.65 -9.84 -15.32
N LEU A 158 4.68 -10.30 -14.51
CA LEU A 158 3.51 -11.01 -15.01
C LEU A 158 2.64 -10.16 -15.95
N ARG A 159 2.74 -8.83 -15.87
CA ARG A 159 2.05 -7.93 -16.81
C ARG A 159 2.52 -8.11 -18.25
N ASN A 160 3.77 -8.59 -18.45
CA ASN A 160 4.34 -8.85 -19.77
C ASN A 160 3.66 -10.00 -20.52
N LEU A 161 2.91 -10.86 -19.83
CA LEU A 161 2.15 -11.96 -20.45
C LEU A 161 1.08 -11.45 -21.43
N VAL A 162 0.73 -10.15 -21.32
CA VAL A 162 -0.26 -9.49 -22.18
C VAL A 162 0.33 -8.23 -22.77
N SER A 163 0.31 -8.11 -24.08
CA SER A 163 0.71 -6.92 -24.84
C SER A 163 -0.52 -6.08 -25.24
N THR A 164 -0.32 -4.78 -25.39
CA THR A 164 -1.33 -3.86 -25.89
C THR A 164 -0.88 -3.40 -27.28
N THR A 165 -1.44 -3.97 -28.34
CA THR A 165 -1.07 -3.68 -29.73
C THR A 165 -1.78 -2.44 -30.26
N ALA A 166 -2.97 -2.13 -29.76
CA ALA A 166 -3.72 -0.92 -30.05
C ALA A 166 -4.53 -0.53 -28.80
N PRO A 167 -5.00 0.73 -28.68
CA PRO A 167 -5.87 1.13 -27.57
C PRO A 167 -7.09 0.20 -27.45
N GLY A 168 -7.18 -0.52 -26.33
CA GLY A 168 -8.26 -1.47 -26.06
C GLY A 168 -8.04 -2.91 -26.59
N ALA A 169 -7.02 -3.16 -27.42
CA ALA A 169 -6.69 -4.50 -27.91
C ALA A 169 -5.63 -5.16 -27.03
N LEU A 170 -6.04 -6.12 -26.21
CA LEU A 170 -5.17 -6.91 -25.35
C LEU A 170 -4.92 -8.28 -25.96
N GLN A 171 -3.68 -8.53 -26.37
CA GLN A 171 -3.24 -9.79 -26.95
C GLN A 171 -2.30 -10.54 -26.00
N LEU A 172 -2.32 -11.87 -26.07
CA LEU A 172 -1.36 -12.69 -25.32
C LEU A 172 0.03 -12.56 -25.95
N ASN A 173 1.03 -12.30 -25.13
CA ASN A 173 2.42 -12.26 -25.55
C ASN A 173 3.04 -13.65 -25.46
N LEU A 174 3.08 -14.36 -26.59
CA LEU A 174 3.58 -15.75 -26.66
C LEU A 174 5.02 -15.88 -26.17
N GLN A 175 5.88 -14.94 -26.54
CA GLN A 175 7.28 -14.95 -26.14
C GLN A 175 7.44 -14.80 -24.62
N ALA A 176 6.65 -13.93 -23.99
CA ALA A 176 6.64 -13.79 -22.53
C ALA A 176 6.04 -15.02 -21.84
N ILE A 177 5.03 -15.67 -22.46
CA ILE A 177 4.45 -16.92 -21.94
C ILE A 177 5.51 -18.04 -21.99
N GLU A 178 6.25 -18.18 -23.08
CA GLU A 178 7.34 -19.15 -23.19
C GLU A 178 8.45 -18.87 -22.19
N SER A 179 8.81 -17.60 -21.99
CA SER A 179 9.78 -17.21 -20.96
C SER A 179 9.31 -17.60 -19.56
N PHE A 180 8.04 -17.38 -19.26
CA PHE A 180 7.47 -17.79 -17.98
C PHE A 180 7.37 -19.31 -17.84
N GLN A 181 7.07 -20.05 -18.92
CA GLN A 181 7.12 -21.52 -18.93
C GLN A 181 8.51 -22.04 -18.60
N ARG A 182 9.57 -21.45 -19.20
CA ARG A 182 10.95 -21.81 -18.89
C ARG A 182 11.27 -21.55 -17.42
N LEU A 183 10.86 -20.37 -16.88
CA LEU A 183 11.06 -20.05 -15.47
C LEU A 183 10.41 -21.08 -14.55
N LEU A 184 9.16 -21.44 -14.83
CA LEU A 184 8.45 -22.49 -14.09
C LEU A 184 9.21 -23.83 -14.16
N GLY A 185 9.70 -24.18 -15.34
CA GLY A 185 10.51 -25.41 -15.55
C GLY A 185 11.79 -25.41 -14.73
N PHE A 186 12.55 -24.31 -14.69
CA PHE A 186 13.77 -24.18 -13.87
C PHE A 186 13.48 -24.30 -12.37
N LEU A 187 12.30 -23.88 -11.95
CA LEU A 187 11.83 -24.01 -10.56
C LEU A 187 11.19 -25.37 -10.27
N GLY A 188 11.17 -26.31 -11.24
CA GLY A 188 10.53 -27.63 -11.08
C GLY A 188 9.00 -27.55 -10.94
N LEU A 189 8.37 -26.55 -11.55
CA LEU A 189 6.93 -26.32 -11.55
C LEU A 189 6.32 -26.67 -12.90
N ASN A 190 5.01 -26.92 -12.93
CA ASN A 190 4.30 -27.24 -14.17
C ASN A 190 4.25 -26.02 -15.11
N GLY A 191 4.81 -26.11 -16.30
CA GLY A 191 4.83 -25.06 -17.31
C GLY A 191 3.43 -24.66 -17.83
N GLN A 192 2.43 -25.53 -17.74
CA GLN A 192 1.04 -25.18 -18.13
C GLN A 192 0.44 -24.05 -17.30
N LEU A 193 0.96 -23.82 -16.10
CA LEU A 193 0.54 -22.70 -15.24
C LEU A 193 0.77 -21.33 -15.90
N ALA A 194 1.75 -21.23 -16.80
CA ALA A 194 2.01 -19.97 -17.52
C ALA A 194 0.82 -19.55 -18.40
N LYS A 195 0.19 -20.50 -19.07
CA LYS A 195 -1.01 -20.26 -19.89
C LYS A 195 -2.17 -19.77 -19.02
N ASN A 196 -2.41 -20.46 -17.89
CA ASN A 196 -3.49 -20.09 -16.96
C ASN A 196 -3.27 -18.67 -16.40
N ALA A 197 -2.04 -18.34 -16.02
CA ALA A 197 -1.68 -17.01 -15.54
C ALA A 197 -1.90 -15.94 -16.64
N ALA A 198 -1.49 -16.22 -17.89
CA ALA A 198 -1.64 -15.27 -18.98
C ALA A 198 -3.12 -14.97 -19.30
N LEU A 199 -3.97 -15.99 -19.33
CA LEU A 199 -5.41 -15.82 -19.52
C LEU A 199 -6.03 -15.01 -18.39
N GLN A 200 -5.65 -15.27 -17.14
CA GLN A 200 -6.16 -14.55 -15.98
C GLN A 200 -5.71 -13.07 -15.99
N VAL A 201 -4.44 -12.80 -16.33
CA VAL A 201 -3.94 -11.42 -16.49
C VAL A 201 -4.74 -10.69 -17.56
N ARG A 202 -4.97 -11.32 -18.73
CA ARG A 202 -5.76 -10.72 -19.81
C ARG A 202 -7.18 -10.41 -19.36
N LYS A 203 -7.90 -11.38 -18.76
CA LYS A 203 -9.25 -11.18 -18.22
C LYS A 203 -9.33 -10.03 -17.22
N SER A 204 -8.40 -9.97 -16.29
CA SER A 204 -8.35 -8.92 -15.26
C SER A 204 -8.15 -7.51 -15.84
N LEU A 205 -7.35 -7.41 -16.91
CA LEU A 205 -7.10 -6.14 -17.59
C LEU A 205 -8.28 -5.70 -18.44
N LEU A 206 -8.95 -6.61 -19.19
CA LEU A 206 -10.17 -6.32 -19.95
C LEU A 206 -11.26 -5.79 -19.04
N HIS A 207 -11.48 -6.43 -17.90
CA HIS A 207 -12.47 -5.99 -16.93
C HIS A 207 -12.16 -4.59 -16.37
N SER A 208 -10.89 -4.30 -16.09
CA SER A 208 -10.48 -2.97 -15.63
C SER A 208 -10.73 -1.90 -16.71
N ALA A 209 -10.41 -2.18 -17.96
CA ALA A 209 -10.64 -1.26 -19.08
C ALA A 209 -12.13 -0.94 -19.26
N THR A 210 -12.99 -1.94 -19.17
CA THR A 210 -14.46 -1.77 -19.28
C THR A 210 -15.03 -0.92 -18.15
N ARG A 211 -14.53 -1.09 -16.91
CA ARG A 211 -14.93 -0.26 -15.77
C ARG A 211 -14.57 1.22 -15.96
N PHE A 212 -13.40 1.51 -16.51
CA PHE A 212 -13.00 2.88 -16.81
C PHE A 212 -13.86 3.53 -17.89
N GLN A 213 -14.28 2.76 -18.89
CA GLN A 213 -15.18 3.26 -19.92
C GLN A 213 -16.58 3.55 -19.39
N THR A 214 -17.13 2.69 -18.54
CA THR A 214 -18.46 2.88 -17.95
C THR A 214 -18.52 3.95 -16.87
N SER A 215 -17.42 4.21 -16.18
CA SER A 215 -17.36 5.22 -15.11
C SER A 215 -17.11 6.65 -15.63
N ASN A 216 -16.76 6.82 -16.90
CA ASN A 216 -16.49 8.13 -17.49
C ASN A 216 -17.37 8.33 -18.75
N PRO A 217 -18.61 8.87 -18.60
CA PRO A 217 -19.54 9.06 -19.73
C PRO A 217 -19.02 10.01 -20.81
N ALA A 218 -17.98 10.82 -20.51
CA ALA A 218 -17.33 11.68 -21.49
C ALA A 218 -16.42 10.91 -22.48
N ASN A 219 -16.05 9.66 -22.17
CA ASN A 219 -15.28 8.75 -23.02
C ASN A 219 -16.14 7.63 -23.63
N ALA A 220 -17.47 7.74 -23.56
CA ALA A 220 -18.33 6.85 -24.36
C ALA A 220 -17.92 6.99 -25.82
N PRO A 221 -17.63 5.89 -26.55
CA PRO A 221 -17.35 5.98 -27.97
C PRO A 221 -18.55 6.68 -28.61
N ILE A 222 -18.31 7.83 -29.27
CA ILE A 222 -19.31 8.46 -30.08
C ILE A 222 -19.68 7.40 -31.09
N ALA A 223 -20.87 6.84 -30.94
CA ALA A 223 -21.42 5.90 -31.91
C ALA A 223 -21.42 6.64 -33.24
N ALA A 224 -20.47 6.28 -34.11
CA ALA A 224 -20.50 6.73 -35.47
C ALA A 224 -21.86 6.29 -36.04
N SER A 225 -22.76 7.24 -36.23
CA SER A 225 -24.02 7.07 -36.91
C SER A 225 -23.77 6.81 -38.38
N GLY A 226 -23.31 5.59 -38.69
CA GLY A 226 -23.36 5.01 -40.02
C GLY A 226 -24.58 4.16 -40.14
N PRO A 227 -25.18 4.01 -41.35
CA PRO A 227 -26.43 3.27 -41.57
C PRO A 227 -26.24 1.82 -41.13
N VAL A 228 -27.06 1.39 -40.17
CA VAL A 228 -27.12 0.03 -39.69
C VAL A 228 -27.67 -0.83 -40.82
N VAL A 229 -26.83 -1.59 -41.51
CA VAL A 229 -27.28 -2.71 -42.32
C VAL A 229 -27.68 -3.79 -41.34
N SER A 230 -28.98 -3.95 -41.17
CA SER A 230 -29.59 -5.04 -40.42
C SER A 230 -29.33 -6.36 -41.16
N GLY A 231 -28.25 -7.04 -40.82
CA GLY A 231 -27.97 -8.42 -41.15
C GLY A 231 -28.00 -9.21 -39.87
N GLY A 232 -29.05 -10.01 -39.67
CA GLY A 232 -29.17 -10.90 -38.52
C GLY A 232 -28.03 -11.92 -38.50
N GLY A 233 -27.34 -11.94 -37.41
CA GLY A 233 -26.33 -12.89 -37.05
C GLY A 233 -25.79 -12.46 -35.71
N GLY A 234 -26.14 -13.17 -34.65
CA GLY A 234 -25.52 -13.05 -33.34
C GLY A 234 -24.03 -13.32 -33.46
N GLY A 235 -23.30 -12.29 -33.82
CA GLY A 235 -21.85 -12.26 -33.74
C GLY A 235 -21.51 -11.73 -32.37
N ASP A 236 -21.34 -12.64 -31.46
CA ASP A 236 -20.38 -12.51 -30.38
C ASP A 236 -19.15 -11.80 -30.96
N GLY A 237 -18.78 -10.67 -30.36
CA GLY A 237 -17.54 -9.97 -30.68
C GLY A 237 -16.36 -10.89 -30.48
N SER A 238 -16.29 -11.90 -31.35
CA SER A 238 -15.19 -12.84 -31.39
C SER A 238 -13.95 -12.05 -31.77
N GLU A 239 -13.25 -11.72 -30.76
CA GLU A 239 -11.86 -11.39 -30.76
C GLU A 239 -11.19 -12.18 -31.87
N MET A 240 -10.63 -11.48 -32.83
CA MET A 240 -9.60 -12.04 -33.70
C MET A 240 -8.43 -12.45 -32.81
N THR A 241 -8.58 -13.58 -32.17
CA THR A 241 -7.47 -14.23 -31.48
C THR A 241 -6.64 -14.91 -32.55
N ASP A 242 -5.61 -14.23 -33.02
CA ASP A 242 -4.56 -14.81 -33.86
C ASP A 242 -3.74 -15.92 -33.18
N ASN A 243 -4.23 -16.43 -32.06
CA ASN A 243 -3.58 -17.46 -31.24
C ASN A 243 -4.45 -18.71 -31.13
N PRO A 244 -4.51 -19.55 -32.17
CA PRO A 244 -5.28 -20.82 -32.12
C PRO A 244 -4.74 -21.72 -30.99
N GLY A 245 -5.64 -22.16 -30.14
CA GLY A 245 -5.32 -23.00 -28.97
C GLY A 245 -5.14 -22.28 -27.64
N LEU A 246 -5.25 -20.94 -27.62
CA LEU A 246 -5.27 -20.13 -26.41
C LEU A 246 -6.64 -19.45 -26.16
N SER A 247 -7.63 -19.77 -26.95
CA SER A 247 -9.02 -19.32 -26.72
C SER A 247 -9.58 -20.00 -25.47
N ASP A 248 -10.03 -19.20 -24.53
CA ASP A 248 -10.77 -19.67 -23.37
C ASP A 248 -12.28 -19.59 -23.68
N THR A 249 -12.90 -20.75 -23.88
CA THR A 249 -14.33 -20.88 -24.18
C THR A 249 -15.25 -20.50 -23.00
N ASN A 250 -14.68 -20.16 -21.83
CA ASN A 250 -15.40 -19.85 -20.60
C ASN A 250 -15.46 -18.36 -20.27
N ASP A 251 -15.24 -17.44 -21.20
CA ASP A 251 -15.27 -15.99 -20.95
C ASP A 251 -16.64 -15.43 -20.50
N ASN A 252 -17.71 -16.23 -20.60
CA ASN A 252 -19.11 -15.81 -20.30
C ASN A 252 -19.60 -16.13 -18.88
N THR A 253 -18.77 -16.61 -17.99
CA THR A 253 -19.19 -16.71 -16.59
C THR A 253 -19.07 -15.34 -15.94
N GLY A 254 -20.15 -14.64 -15.70
CA GLY A 254 -20.29 -13.26 -15.20
C GLY A 254 -19.45 -12.82 -13.98
N VAL A 255 -18.41 -13.54 -13.63
CA VAL A 255 -17.43 -13.22 -12.57
C VAL A 255 -16.11 -12.86 -13.22
N SER A 256 -15.88 -11.57 -13.40
CA SER A 256 -14.62 -11.07 -13.92
C SER A 256 -13.60 -10.86 -12.78
N PRO A 257 -12.36 -11.36 -12.93
CA PRO A 257 -11.34 -11.23 -11.90
C PRO A 257 -10.92 -9.78 -11.72
N LEU A 258 -10.54 -9.42 -10.49
CA LEU A 258 -9.94 -8.13 -10.19
C LEU A 258 -8.56 -8.03 -10.83
N GLN A 259 -8.13 -6.79 -11.14
CA GLN A 259 -6.79 -6.56 -11.65
C GLN A 259 -5.73 -7.06 -10.66
N MET A 260 -4.79 -7.85 -11.16
CA MET A 260 -3.67 -8.32 -10.36
C MET A 260 -2.82 -7.15 -9.91
N THR A 261 -2.59 -7.05 -8.61
CA THR A 261 -1.75 -6.01 -8.01
C THR A 261 -0.57 -6.58 -7.23
N SER A 262 -0.57 -7.87 -6.93
CA SER A 262 0.49 -8.56 -6.20
C SER A 262 0.67 -9.97 -6.75
N VAL A 263 1.80 -10.59 -6.42
CA VAL A 263 2.08 -11.99 -6.78
C VAL A 263 1.07 -12.94 -6.11
N ASP A 264 0.51 -12.54 -4.97
CA ASP A 264 -0.52 -13.32 -4.26
C ASP A 264 -1.82 -13.47 -5.07
N SER A 265 -2.08 -12.56 -6.01
CA SER A 265 -3.22 -12.69 -6.93
C SER A 265 -3.14 -13.94 -7.83
N LEU A 266 -1.98 -14.61 -7.89
CA LEU A 266 -1.87 -15.92 -8.55
C LEU A 266 -2.65 -17.03 -7.83
N LEU A 267 -2.97 -16.85 -6.54
CA LEU A 267 -3.81 -17.81 -5.80
C LEU A 267 -5.23 -17.91 -6.37
N ASP A 268 -5.68 -16.88 -7.09
CA ASP A 268 -6.98 -16.86 -7.76
C ASP A 268 -6.92 -17.58 -9.13
N VAL A 269 -5.72 -18.00 -9.57
CA VAL A 269 -5.53 -18.68 -10.86
C VAL A 269 -5.57 -20.19 -10.65
N PRO A 270 -6.37 -20.93 -11.45
CA PRO A 270 -6.44 -22.38 -11.33
C PRO A 270 -5.06 -23.06 -11.46
N GLY A 271 -4.75 -23.91 -10.49
CA GLY A 271 -3.52 -24.69 -10.43
C GLY A 271 -2.38 -24.04 -9.63
N PHE A 272 -2.52 -22.80 -9.16
CA PHE A 272 -1.56 -22.20 -8.24
C PHE A 272 -1.93 -22.52 -6.79
N THR A 273 -0.97 -23.05 -6.04
CA THR A 273 -1.09 -23.27 -4.58
C THR A 273 -0.23 -22.28 -3.82
N PRO A 274 -0.45 -22.09 -2.50
CA PRO A 274 0.38 -21.21 -1.70
C PRO A 274 1.87 -21.52 -1.77
N GLU A 275 2.23 -22.81 -1.84
CA GLU A 275 3.63 -23.26 -1.95
C GLU A 275 4.25 -22.84 -3.29
N ILE A 276 3.50 -22.98 -4.39
CA ILE A 276 3.94 -22.53 -5.72
C ILE A 276 4.15 -21.02 -5.72
N VAL A 277 3.20 -20.26 -5.19
CA VAL A 277 3.29 -18.80 -5.12
C VAL A 277 4.48 -18.36 -4.27
N GLN A 278 4.71 -19.01 -3.13
CA GLN A 278 5.86 -18.72 -2.27
C GLN A 278 7.20 -18.98 -2.99
N ARG A 279 7.32 -20.07 -3.76
CA ARG A 279 8.51 -20.36 -4.57
C ARG A 279 8.72 -19.35 -5.70
N LEU A 280 7.66 -18.78 -6.24
CA LEU A 280 7.70 -17.77 -7.31
C LEU A 280 8.04 -16.36 -6.83
N ARG A 281 7.71 -15.99 -5.59
CA ARG A 281 7.92 -14.63 -5.06
C ARG A 281 9.31 -14.02 -5.30
N PRO A 282 10.43 -14.77 -5.21
CA PRO A 282 11.74 -14.21 -5.51
C PRO A 282 11.96 -13.86 -6.98
N PHE A 283 11.21 -14.47 -7.89
CA PHE A 283 11.48 -14.46 -9.33
C PHE A 283 10.43 -13.72 -10.15
N VAL A 284 9.26 -13.42 -9.58
CA VAL A 284 8.16 -12.76 -10.29
C VAL A 284 7.69 -11.51 -9.56
N THR A 285 7.15 -10.58 -10.35
CA THR A 285 6.57 -9.33 -9.86
C THR A 285 5.30 -8.99 -10.65
N VAL A 286 4.50 -8.07 -10.12
CA VAL A 286 3.34 -7.49 -10.81
C VAL A 286 3.48 -5.98 -10.82
N LEU A 287 3.77 -5.43 -11.99
CA LEU A 287 3.93 -3.99 -12.21
C LEU A 287 2.76 -3.42 -13.03
N PRO A 288 2.48 -2.12 -12.93
CA PRO A 288 1.37 -1.49 -13.65
C PRO A 288 1.51 -1.51 -15.17
N THR A 289 2.75 -1.50 -15.65
CA THR A 289 3.08 -1.47 -17.08
C THR A 289 3.94 -2.65 -17.48
N VAL A 290 4.03 -2.91 -18.77
CA VAL A 290 5.01 -3.82 -19.34
C VAL A 290 6.41 -3.24 -19.10
N THR A 291 7.37 -4.08 -18.70
CA THR A 291 8.75 -3.67 -18.38
C THR A 291 9.74 -4.74 -18.83
N ALA A 292 10.89 -4.31 -19.29
CA ALA A 292 12.04 -5.18 -19.51
C ALA A 292 12.61 -5.66 -18.16
N VAL A 293 13.29 -6.81 -18.17
CA VAL A 293 14.05 -7.32 -17.03
C VAL A 293 15.43 -6.65 -17.03
N ASN A 294 15.84 -6.15 -15.87
CA ASN A 294 17.16 -5.56 -15.71
C ASN A 294 18.23 -6.64 -15.55
N MET A 295 19.13 -6.72 -16.55
CA MET A 295 20.19 -7.72 -16.60
C MET A 295 21.27 -7.51 -15.52
N ASN A 296 21.39 -6.31 -14.96
CA ASN A 296 22.33 -6.03 -13.87
C ASN A 296 21.85 -6.48 -12.50
N THR A 297 20.54 -6.73 -12.33
CA THR A 297 19.97 -7.03 -11.01
C THR A 297 19.23 -8.36 -10.96
N ALA A 298 18.79 -8.90 -12.12
CA ALA A 298 17.99 -10.12 -12.20
C ALA A 298 18.74 -11.37 -11.71
N PRO A 299 18.09 -12.32 -11.01
CA PRO A 299 18.68 -13.60 -10.67
C PRO A 299 18.89 -14.49 -11.91
N ALA A 300 19.77 -15.48 -11.78
CA ALA A 300 20.18 -16.32 -12.89
C ALA A 300 19.01 -17.07 -13.53
N GLU A 301 18.05 -17.52 -12.74
CA GLU A 301 16.86 -18.24 -13.20
C GLU A 301 15.98 -17.35 -14.10
N VAL A 302 15.84 -16.07 -13.75
CA VAL A 302 15.07 -15.10 -14.55
C VAL A 302 15.81 -14.80 -15.85
N ILE A 303 17.13 -14.59 -15.81
CA ILE A 303 17.96 -14.35 -17.00
C ILE A 303 17.86 -15.56 -17.95
N ALA A 304 18.06 -16.79 -17.43
CA ALA A 304 17.94 -18.00 -18.23
C ALA A 304 16.53 -18.18 -18.82
N ALA A 305 15.51 -17.74 -18.11
CA ALA A 305 14.13 -17.84 -18.57
C ALA A 305 13.80 -16.90 -19.72
N ILE A 306 14.30 -15.65 -19.70
CA ILE A 306 14.03 -14.67 -20.75
C ILE A 306 14.92 -14.87 -21.99
N VAL A 307 16.12 -15.45 -21.84
CA VAL A 307 17.05 -15.70 -22.94
C VAL A 307 16.87 -17.12 -23.47
N PRO A 308 16.33 -17.33 -24.67
CA PRO A 308 16.15 -18.66 -25.25
C PRO A 308 17.49 -19.37 -25.39
N GLY A 309 17.56 -20.65 -24.98
CA GLY A 309 18.75 -21.47 -25.10
C GLY A 309 19.82 -21.25 -24.03
N LEU A 310 19.66 -20.26 -23.13
CA LEU A 310 20.62 -20.08 -22.05
C LEU A 310 20.33 -21.02 -20.88
N SER A 311 21.35 -21.76 -20.45
CA SER A 311 21.27 -22.62 -19.26
C SER A 311 21.34 -21.76 -17.96
N VAL A 312 20.80 -22.29 -16.86
CA VAL A 312 20.93 -21.61 -15.55
C VAL A 312 22.39 -21.51 -15.13
N ALA A 313 23.24 -22.50 -15.43
CA ALA A 313 24.67 -22.44 -15.13
C ALA A 313 25.39 -21.34 -15.91
N SER A 314 25.07 -21.15 -17.20
CA SER A 314 25.61 -20.05 -18.00
C SER A 314 25.11 -18.69 -17.48
N ALA A 315 23.84 -18.60 -17.06
CA ALA A 315 23.29 -17.40 -16.44
C ALA A 315 23.97 -17.07 -15.11
N GLN A 316 24.30 -18.07 -14.28
CA GLN A 316 25.08 -17.89 -13.04
C GLN A 316 26.46 -17.31 -13.32
N SER A 317 27.12 -17.76 -14.39
CA SER A 317 28.41 -17.20 -14.83
C SER A 317 28.28 -15.73 -15.25
N LEU A 318 27.18 -15.34 -15.90
CA LEU A 318 26.87 -13.93 -16.20
C LEU A 318 26.64 -13.11 -14.93
N VAL A 319 25.91 -13.67 -13.98
CA VAL A 319 25.68 -13.02 -12.68
C VAL A 319 27.00 -12.77 -11.94
N ALA A 320 27.87 -13.77 -11.85
CA ALA A 320 29.17 -13.64 -11.23
C ALA A 320 30.05 -12.59 -11.94
N ARG A 321 30.01 -12.52 -13.28
CA ARG A 321 30.75 -11.53 -14.05
C ARG A 321 30.27 -10.12 -13.80
N ARG A 322 28.95 -9.87 -13.75
CA ARG A 322 28.39 -8.52 -13.54
C ARG A 322 28.66 -7.97 -12.12
N GLU A 323 28.93 -8.83 -11.13
CA GLU A 323 29.34 -8.41 -9.78
C GLU A 323 30.68 -7.68 -9.82
N THR A 324 31.56 -8.02 -10.79
CA THR A 324 32.85 -7.38 -10.98
C THR A 324 32.73 -6.16 -11.93
N VAL A 325 31.99 -6.32 -13.04
CA VAL A 325 31.77 -5.28 -14.05
C VAL A 325 30.33 -5.33 -14.51
N PHE A 326 29.55 -4.37 -14.07
CA PHE A 326 28.14 -4.26 -14.48
C PHE A 326 28.03 -3.84 -15.95
N PHE A 327 26.90 -4.17 -16.59
CA PHE A 327 26.62 -3.82 -17.98
C PHE A 327 26.20 -2.35 -18.08
N HIS A 328 26.89 -1.58 -18.94
CA HIS A 328 26.57 -0.16 -19.14
C HIS A 328 25.47 0.05 -20.17
N ASN A 329 25.30 -0.89 -21.05
CA ASN A 329 24.30 -0.85 -22.12
C ASN A 329 23.94 -2.27 -22.57
N VAL A 330 22.95 -2.34 -23.41
CA VAL A 330 22.41 -3.59 -23.95
C VAL A 330 23.43 -4.32 -24.84
N ALA A 331 24.31 -3.61 -25.52
CA ALA A 331 25.36 -4.23 -26.35
C ALA A 331 26.37 -5.01 -25.49
N ASP A 332 26.69 -4.52 -24.29
CA ASP A 332 27.51 -5.26 -23.33
C ASP A 332 26.85 -6.59 -22.92
N VAL A 333 25.53 -6.57 -22.72
CA VAL A 333 24.75 -7.78 -22.43
C VAL A 333 24.81 -8.76 -23.59
N GLN A 334 24.61 -8.29 -24.84
CA GLN A 334 24.69 -9.12 -26.04
C GLN A 334 26.05 -9.78 -26.18
N LEU A 335 27.12 -9.00 -26.00
CA LEU A 335 28.49 -9.50 -26.06
C LEU A 335 28.75 -10.58 -24.98
N ALA A 336 28.26 -10.35 -23.77
CA ALA A 336 28.39 -11.31 -22.66
C ALA A 336 27.60 -12.59 -22.92
N LEU A 337 26.39 -12.50 -23.48
CA LEU A 337 25.57 -13.65 -23.87
C LEU A 337 26.19 -14.44 -25.02
N GLY A 338 26.78 -13.78 -26.02
CA GLY A 338 27.55 -14.43 -27.09
C GLY A 338 28.72 -15.25 -26.53
N GLY A 339 29.44 -14.69 -25.55
CA GLY A 339 30.49 -15.42 -24.81
C GLY A 339 30.00 -16.61 -23.96
N ALA A 340 28.74 -16.59 -23.56
CA ALA A 340 28.07 -17.66 -22.81
C ALA A 340 27.49 -18.79 -23.71
N GLY A 341 27.75 -18.71 -25.04
CA GLY A 341 27.36 -19.75 -26.01
C GLY A 341 25.99 -19.54 -26.67
N VAL A 342 25.33 -18.40 -26.44
CA VAL A 342 24.09 -18.07 -27.14
C VAL A 342 24.43 -17.45 -28.50
N GLN A 343 24.22 -18.22 -29.56
CA GLN A 343 24.42 -17.74 -30.93
C GLN A 343 23.10 -17.24 -31.52
N ASN A 344 23.18 -16.20 -32.36
CA ASN A 344 22.04 -15.59 -33.06
C ASN A 344 20.93 -15.08 -32.15
N LEU A 345 21.30 -14.51 -30.97
CA LEU A 345 20.34 -13.87 -30.10
C LEU A 345 19.72 -12.66 -30.82
N VAL A 346 18.44 -12.74 -31.11
CA VAL A 346 17.66 -11.56 -31.49
C VAL A 346 17.36 -10.81 -30.19
N PHE A 347 18.05 -9.69 -30.00
CA PHE A 347 17.82 -8.84 -28.85
C PHE A 347 16.44 -8.18 -28.94
N ASP A 348 15.63 -8.40 -27.94
CA ASP A 348 14.34 -7.74 -27.78
C ASP A 348 14.42 -6.73 -26.63
N PRO A 349 14.45 -5.42 -26.94
CA PRO A 349 14.53 -4.39 -25.91
C PRO A 349 13.28 -4.34 -25.01
N SER A 350 12.19 -5.01 -25.41
CA SER A 350 11.01 -5.13 -24.57
C SER A 350 11.20 -6.14 -23.42
N GLN A 351 12.18 -7.04 -23.53
CA GLN A 351 12.43 -8.10 -22.56
C GLN A 351 13.65 -7.87 -21.69
N MET A 352 14.69 -7.22 -22.22
CA MET A 352 15.99 -7.06 -21.54
C MET A 352 16.44 -5.61 -21.58
N ASP A 353 16.87 -5.07 -20.45
CA ASP A 353 17.44 -3.75 -20.30
C ASP A 353 18.51 -3.74 -19.21
N VAL A 354 19.20 -2.64 -19.01
CA VAL A 354 20.15 -2.38 -17.93
C VAL A 354 19.65 -1.29 -16.98
N ASN A 355 18.47 -0.76 -17.25
CA ASN A 355 17.80 0.29 -16.50
C ASN A 355 16.59 -0.24 -15.76
N SER A 356 16.22 0.44 -14.66
CA SER A 356 15.00 0.14 -13.92
C SER A 356 14.23 1.39 -13.57
N SER A 357 12.92 1.34 -13.79
CA SER A 357 11.98 2.40 -13.42
C SER A 357 11.16 2.06 -12.19
N TYR A 358 11.11 0.80 -11.75
CA TYR A 358 10.28 0.39 -10.62
C TYR A 358 11.14 -0.22 -9.52
N PHE A 359 10.95 0.28 -8.31
CA PHE A 359 11.66 -0.17 -7.10
C PHE A 359 10.66 -0.48 -6.00
N VAL A 360 10.91 -1.54 -5.25
CA VAL A 360 10.16 -1.88 -4.04
C VAL A 360 10.99 -1.45 -2.84
N VAL A 361 10.42 -0.58 -2.05
CA VAL A 361 11.03 -0.07 -0.81
C VAL A 361 10.38 -0.78 0.36
N HIS A 362 11.16 -1.49 1.13
CA HIS A 362 10.77 -2.10 2.40
C HIS A 362 11.29 -1.22 3.53
N GLY A 363 10.39 -0.66 4.32
CA GLY A 363 10.73 0.17 5.46
C GLY A 363 10.09 -0.36 6.73
N ARG A 364 10.89 -0.49 7.78
CA ARG A 364 10.42 -0.84 9.13
C ARG A 364 10.83 0.24 10.09
N VAL A 365 9.87 0.78 10.81
CA VAL A 365 10.05 1.78 11.86
C VAL A 365 9.53 1.21 13.16
N GLN A 366 10.38 1.20 14.16
CA GLN A 366 10.03 0.86 15.53
C GLN A 366 10.19 2.10 16.41
N HIS A 367 9.09 2.54 17.00
CA HIS A 367 9.06 3.66 17.93
C HIS A 367 8.46 3.19 19.26
N GLU A 368 9.27 3.06 20.28
CA GLU A 368 8.93 2.42 21.56
C GLU A 368 8.28 1.04 21.33
N ARG A 369 6.97 0.92 21.61
CA ARG A 369 6.14 -0.30 21.40
C ARG A 369 5.38 -0.32 20.07
N ALA A 370 5.40 0.78 19.33
CA ALA A 370 4.76 0.85 18.01
C ALA A 370 5.73 0.38 16.93
N GLU A 371 5.26 -0.50 16.07
CA GLU A 371 6.00 -0.97 14.90
C GLU A 371 5.15 -0.76 13.65
N VAL A 372 5.79 -0.26 12.60
CA VAL A 372 5.16 -0.03 11.29
C VAL A 372 6.06 -0.63 10.23
N ASP A 373 5.56 -1.66 9.56
CA ASP A 373 6.18 -2.26 8.38
C ASP A 373 5.46 -1.77 7.14
N ARG A 374 6.20 -1.23 6.20
CA ARG A 374 5.67 -0.65 4.98
C ARG A 374 6.41 -1.14 3.76
N THR A 375 5.66 -1.59 2.77
CA THR A 375 6.18 -1.91 1.43
C THR A 375 5.60 -0.94 0.43
N THR A 376 6.47 -0.20 -0.26
CA THR A 376 6.09 0.84 -1.21
C THR A 376 6.68 0.56 -2.57
N LEU A 377 5.84 0.53 -3.60
CA LEU A 377 6.29 0.51 -4.99
C LEU A 377 6.51 1.95 -5.46
N VAL A 378 7.73 2.27 -5.81
CA VAL A 378 8.17 3.58 -6.32
C VAL A 378 8.48 3.46 -7.80
N TYR A 379 7.98 4.40 -8.58
CA TYR A 379 8.35 4.60 -9.98
C TYR A 379 9.37 5.71 -10.10
N ARG A 380 10.44 5.49 -10.84
CA ARG A 380 11.43 6.50 -11.26
C ARG A 380 11.31 6.72 -12.75
N ASP A 381 11.12 7.96 -13.15
CA ASP A 381 11.07 8.32 -14.56
C ASP A 381 12.45 8.15 -15.20
N ALA A 382 12.48 7.54 -16.39
CA ALA A 382 13.75 7.19 -17.05
C ALA A 382 14.56 8.41 -17.57
N LEU A 383 13.89 9.54 -17.83
CA LEU A 383 14.53 10.74 -18.39
C LEU A 383 14.82 11.79 -17.31
N THR A 384 13.85 12.07 -16.46
CA THR A 384 13.94 13.13 -15.45
C THR A 384 14.43 12.63 -14.11
N HIS A 385 14.51 11.31 -13.93
CA HIS A 385 14.80 10.59 -12.70
C HIS A 385 13.90 10.99 -11.51
N THR A 386 12.81 11.72 -11.78
CA THR A 386 11.82 12.05 -10.76
C THR A 386 11.10 10.81 -10.28
N THR A 387 10.82 10.76 -8.98
CA THR A 387 10.20 9.60 -8.36
C THR A 387 8.77 9.87 -7.95
N ARG A 388 7.89 8.86 -8.09
CA ARG A 388 6.51 8.89 -7.59
C ARG A 388 6.14 7.59 -6.92
N ILE A 389 5.30 7.67 -5.92
CA ILE A 389 4.72 6.49 -5.26
C ILE A 389 3.61 5.94 -6.17
N VAL A 390 3.68 4.66 -6.48
CA VAL A 390 2.68 3.95 -7.28
C VAL A 390 1.69 3.23 -6.40
N ARG A 391 2.20 2.55 -5.38
CA ARG A 391 1.40 1.77 -4.43
C ARG A 391 2.11 1.70 -3.09
N GLU A 392 1.35 1.78 -2.03
CA GLU A 392 1.81 1.65 -0.67
C GLU A 392 0.98 0.57 0.05
N ARG A 393 1.62 -0.27 0.82
CA ARG A 393 1.00 -1.33 1.60
C ARG A 393 1.63 -1.37 2.98
N ASP A 394 0.82 -1.17 4.00
CA ASP A 394 1.23 -1.42 5.37
C ASP A 394 1.02 -2.91 5.66
N THR A 395 2.06 -3.58 6.14
CA THR A 395 1.98 -4.93 6.70
C THR A 395 1.83 -4.79 8.20
N LEU A 396 0.65 -5.13 8.70
CA LEU A 396 0.33 -5.15 10.14
C LEU A 396 0.86 -6.42 10.77
#